data_591525bb925be995e1419586cf3e8063
#
_entry.id   591525bb925be995e1419586cf3e8063
#
_cell.length_a   1.000
_cell.length_b   1.000
_cell.length_c   1.000
_cell.angle_alpha   90.00
_cell.angle_beta   90.00
_cell.angle_gamma   90.00
#
_symmetry.space_group_name_H-M   'P 1'
#
loop_
_entity.id
_entity.type
_entity.pdbx_description
1 polymer ?
#
loop_
_entity_poly.entity_id
_entity_poly.type
_entity_poly.pdbx_seq_one_letter_code
_entity_poly.pdbx_strand_id
1 'polypeptide(L)'
;RMLYRFYNKIDPELNVPENQRIWPRVEDLDEMDRMIEKIGGVDTVWAGVGYKGLVAFCESPHDSYQRITLEDYENMKTRIVELNYDTTIATSQRSFGGCYDRAPYQAVTIGFKSMLSARRCVAMICTGEWKQTVLRVLMFSEPTLEYPVTLFPKHVPEVIILADKFTATHPMSKGEIVLSAENTDKH
;
A
#
# COMPACT_ATOMS: atom_id res chain seq x y z
N ARG A 1 -17.62 -1.07 4.02
CA ARG A 1 -16.89 -1.69 5.17
C ARG A 1 -16.44 -0.64 6.19
N MET A 2 -15.82 0.47 5.78
CA MET A 2 -15.33 1.53 6.69
C MET A 2 -16.46 2.15 7.54
N LEU A 3 -17.58 2.53 6.93
CA LEU A 3 -18.74 3.04 7.68
C LEU A 3 -19.14 2.07 8.82
N TYR A 4 -19.33 0.80 8.50
CA TYR A 4 -19.83 -0.20 9.44
C TYR A 4 -18.83 -0.65 10.49
N ARG A 5 -17.54 -0.71 10.15
CA ARG A 5 -16.51 -1.27 11.03
C ARG A 5 -15.76 -0.21 11.82
N PHE A 6 -15.80 1.02 11.37
CA PHE A 6 -15.07 2.13 11.96
C PHE A 6 -16.00 3.28 12.38
N TYR A 7 -16.47 4.08 11.45
CA TYR A 7 -17.19 5.30 11.79
C TYR A 7 -18.46 5.09 12.64
N ASN A 8 -19.25 4.05 12.39
CA ASN A 8 -20.47 3.77 13.17
C ASN A 8 -20.19 3.25 14.59
N LYS A 9 -18.93 3.04 14.95
CA LYS A 9 -18.54 2.57 16.29
C LYS A 9 -17.88 3.64 17.14
N ILE A 10 -17.57 4.78 16.55
CA ILE A 10 -16.95 5.91 17.23
C ILE A 10 -18.06 6.78 17.80
N ASP A 11 -17.86 7.26 19.03
CA ASP A 11 -18.77 8.23 19.66
C ASP A 11 -18.97 9.42 18.70
N PRO A 12 -20.21 9.88 18.48
CA PRO A 12 -20.50 10.98 17.57
C PRO A 12 -19.68 12.25 17.84
N GLU A 13 -19.36 12.54 19.10
CA GLU A 13 -18.57 13.72 19.49
C GLU A 13 -17.08 13.60 19.07
N LEU A 14 -16.59 12.39 18.93
CA LEU A 14 -15.21 12.09 18.54
C LEU A 14 -15.07 11.69 17.07
N ASN A 15 -16.18 11.61 16.36
CA ASN A 15 -16.22 11.08 15.01
C ASN A 15 -15.93 12.18 13.97
N VAL A 16 -15.40 11.77 12.84
CA VAL A 16 -15.27 12.65 11.67
C VAL A 16 -16.69 13.00 11.17
N PRO A 17 -17.02 14.29 10.98
CA PRO A 17 -18.31 14.70 10.41
C PRO A 17 -18.57 14.02 9.06
N GLU A 18 -19.81 13.67 8.80
CA GLU A 18 -20.16 12.87 7.61
C GLU A 18 -19.78 13.57 6.30
N ASN A 19 -19.95 14.88 6.23
CA ASN A 19 -19.57 15.70 5.07
C ASN A 19 -18.05 15.81 4.84
N GLN A 20 -17.24 15.35 5.80
CA GLN A 20 -15.77 15.27 5.67
C GLN A 20 -15.26 13.85 5.35
N ARG A 21 -16.17 12.87 5.24
CA ARG A 21 -15.84 11.50 4.87
C ARG A 21 -15.92 11.34 3.36
N ILE A 22 -14.83 11.58 2.67
CA ILE A 22 -14.77 11.60 1.21
C ILE A 22 -14.37 10.21 0.70
N TRP A 23 -15.07 9.75 -0.32
CA TRP A 23 -14.83 8.48 -0.99
C TRP A 23 -14.63 8.72 -2.48
N PRO A 24 -13.67 8.04 -3.11
CA PRO A 24 -13.56 8.10 -4.57
C PRO A 24 -14.84 7.53 -5.20
N ARG A 25 -15.36 8.20 -6.21
CA ARG A 25 -16.55 7.80 -6.95
C ARG A 25 -16.20 7.47 -8.39
N VAL A 26 -16.83 6.43 -8.92
CA VAL A 26 -16.59 5.99 -10.30
C VAL A 26 -17.05 7.03 -11.32
N GLU A 27 -18.10 7.79 -10.96
CA GLU A 27 -18.69 8.83 -11.81
C GLU A 27 -17.80 10.06 -11.98
N ASP A 28 -16.93 10.33 -11.00
CA ASP A 28 -15.94 11.42 -11.05
C ASP A 28 -14.67 11.04 -10.26
N LEU A 29 -13.78 10.35 -10.94
CA LEU A 29 -12.52 9.88 -10.34
C LEU A 29 -11.57 11.02 -9.97
N ASP A 30 -11.62 12.13 -10.72
CA ASP A 30 -10.77 13.30 -10.46
C ASP A 30 -11.25 14.17 -9.29
N GLU A 31 -12.48 13.97 -8.79
CA GLU A 31 -13.03 14.78 -7.71
C GLU A 31 -12.14 14.76 -6.46
N MET A 32 -11.69 13.58 -6.06
CA MET A 32 -10.84 13.42 -4.89
C MET A 32 -9.50 14.15 -5.03
N ASP A 33 -8.84 14.00 -6.17
CA ASP A 33 -7.56 14.66 -6.43
C ASP A 33 -7.74 16.20 -6.46
N ARG A 34 -8.80 16.71 -7.10
CA ARG A 34 -9.12 18.15 -7.08
C ARG A 34 -9.40 18.68 -5.68
N MET A 35 -10.10 17.90 -4.84
CA MET A 35 -10.36 18.30 -3.46
C MET A 35 -9.08 18.37 -2.64
N ILE A 36 -8.20 17.36 -2.78
CA ILE A 36 -6.89 17.32 -2.11
C ILE A 36 -6.03 18.51 -2.55
N GLU A 37 -5.95 18.79 -3.84
CA GLU A 37 -5.21 19.95 -4.37
C GLU A 37 -5.77 21.27 -3.81
N LYS A 38 -7.10 21.42 -3.75
CA LYS A 38 -7.76 22.63 -3.23
C LYS A 38 -7.46 22.92 -1.77
N ILE A 39 -7.31 21.90 -0.94
CA ILE A 39 -6.99 22.05 0.50
C ILE A 39 -5.48 22.13 0.77
N GLY A 40 -4.64 22.07 -0.27
CA GLY A 40 -3.19 22.20 -0.17
C GLY A 40 -2.43 20.89 0.04
N GLY A 41 -3.05 19.74 -0.26
CA GLY A 41 -2.43 18.42 -0.15
C GLY A 41 -2.96 17.58 1.02
N VAL A 42 -2.27 16.50 1.32
CA VAL A 42 -2.59 15.56 2.40
C VAL A 42 -1.74 15.87 3.62
N ASP A 43 -2.31 15.94 4.81
CA ASP A 43 -1.51 16.02 6.04
C ASP A 43 -0.85 14.68 6.35
N THR A 44 -1.65 13.64 6.51
CA THR A 44 -1.14 12.31 6.91
C THR A 44 -1.78 11.20 6.08
N VAL A 45 -0.93 10.37 5.47
CA VAL A 45 -1.33 9.10 4.85
C VAL A 45 -1.18 7.97 5.87
N TRP A 46 -2.25 7.27 6.15
CA TRP A 46 -2.24 6.00 6.87
C TRP A 46 -2.19 4.85 5.87
N ALA A 47 -0.99 4.40 5.58
CA ALA A 47 -0.72 3.43 4.52
C ALA A 47 -0.70 2.00 5.06
N GLY A 48 -1.73 1.23 4.79
CA GLY A 48 -1.66 -0.23 4.89
C GLY A 48 -0.81 -0.77 3.75
N VAL A 49 0.32 -1.40 4.06
CA VAL A 49 1.28 -1.86 3.06
C VAL A 49 1.09 -3.34 2.76
N GLY A 50 0.91 -3.69 1.50
CA GLY A 50 0.88 -5.08 1.03
C GLY A 50 2.28 -5.70 0.99
N TYR A 51 2.36 -7.02 0.91
CA TYR A 51 3.63 -7.77 0.95
C TYR A 51 4.57 -7.47 -0.24
N LYS A 52 4.03 -6.99 -1.36
CA LYS A 52 4.79 -6.47 -2.50
C LYS A 52 4.84 -4.93 -2.54
N GLY A 53 4.68 -4.28 -1.39
CA GLY A 53 4.84 -2.84 -1.28
C GLY A 53 3.69 -2.01 -1.85
N LEU A 54 2.58 -2.62 -2.21
CA LEU A 54 1.40 -1.87 -2.65
C LEU A 54 0.83 -1.04 -1.50
N VAL A 55 0.38 0.16 -1.82
CA VAL A 55 -0.39 1.05 -0.94
C VAL A 55 -1.69 1.40 -1.63
N ALA A 56 -2.82 1.31 -0.90
CA ALA A 56 -4.14 1.26 -1.52
C ALA A 56 -4.18 0.12 -2.55
N PHE A 57 -4.48 0.37 -3.82
CA PHE A 57 -4.29 -0.59 -4.91
C PHE A 57 -3.31 -0.05 -5.97
N CYS A 58 -2.35 0.74 -5.53
CA CYS A 58 -1.21 1.11 -6.35
C CYS A 58 -0.16 0.00 -6.26
N GLU A 59 -0.27 -0.95 -7.17
CA GLU A 59 0.54 -2.18 -7.23
C GLU A 59 1.72 -2.02 -8.18
N SER A 60 2.70 -2.90 -8.05
CA SER A 60 3.76 -3.00 -9.05
C SER A 60 3.17 -3.33 -10.43
N PRO A 61 3.68 -2.74 -11.53
CA PRO A 61 3.21 -3.04 -12.87
C PRO A 61 3.27 -4.54 -13.17
N HIS A 62 2.18 -5.09 -13.69
CA HIS A 62 2.06 -6.52 -13.99
C HIS A 62 2.90 -6.99 -15.12
N ASP A 63 3.07 -6.11 -16.08
CA ASP A 63 3.49 -6.49 -17.41
C ASP A 63 4.86 -5.88 -17.67
N SER A 64 5.83 -6.74 -17.92
CA SER A 64 7.14 -6.32 -18.41
C SER A 64 7.06 -5.53 -19.73
N TYR A 65 5.91 -5.58 -20.42
CA TYR A 65 5.64 -4.76 -21.61
C TYR A 65 5.06 -3.37 -21.28
N GLN A 66 4.51 -3.17 -20.08
CA GLN A 66 4.12 -1.85 -19.63
C GLN A 66 5.37 -1.05 -19.22
N ARG A 67 5.85 -0.26 -20.15
CA ARG A 67 6.97 0.67 -19.90
C ARG A 67 6.47 1.90 -19.16
N ILE A 68 6.23 1.75 -17.86
CA ILE A 68 5.90 2.87 -16.98
C ILE A 68 7.19 3.32 -16.29
N THR A 69 7.47 4.62 -16.32
CA THR A 69 8.59 5.18 -15.56
C THR A 69 8.18 5.44 -14.10
N LEU A 70 9.17 5.62 -13.22
CA LEU A 70 8.90 6.07 -11.84
C LEU A 70 8.13 7.39 -11.84
N GLU A 71 8.51 8.34 -12.69
CA GLU A 71 7.86 9.64 -12.81
C GLU A 71 6.40 9.53 -13.23
N ASP A 72 6.08 8.69 -14.22
CA ASP A 72 4.69 8.43 -14.61
C ASP A 72 3.89 7.88 -13.42
N TYR A 73 4.49 6.94 -12.68
CA TYR A 73 3.83 6.28 -11.55
C TYR A 73 3.60 7.23 -10.38
N GLU A 74 4.57 8.09 -10.07
CA GLU A 74 4.48 9.15 -9.07
C GLU A 74 3.36 10.15 -9.38
N ASN A 75 3.09 10.41 -10.66
CA ASN A 75 2.08 11.35 -11.13
C ASN A 75 0.69 10.73 -11.35
N MET A 76 0.52 9.44 -11.09
CA MET A 76 -0.78 8.80 -11.25
C MET A 76 -1.81 9.36 -10.29
N LYS A 77 -2.99 9.69 -10.85
CA LYS A 77 -4.18 10.15 -10.15
C LYS A 77 -5.06 8.99 -9.68
N THR A 78 -6.13 9.33 -8.98
CA THR A 78 -7.21 8.41 -8.63
C THR A 78 -7.80 7.78 -9.89
N ARG A 79 -7.91 6.45 -9.89
CA ARG A 79 -8.29 5.69 -11.09
C ARG A 79 -8.90 4.35 -10.76
N ILE A 80 -9.52 3.74 -11.75
CA ILE A 80 -9.86 2.30 -11.73
C ILE A 80 -8.60 1.53 -12.13
N VAL A 81 -8.30 0.47 -11.38
CA VAL A 81 -7.18 -0.45 -11.65
C VAL A 81 -7.68 -1.88 -11.72
N GLU A 82 -7.02 -2.69 -12.54
CA GLU A 82 -7.11 -4.14 -12.45
C GLU A 82 -6.14 -4.62 -11.38
N LEU A 83 -6.62 -5.54 -10.53
CA LEU A 83 -5.80 -6.06 -9.43
C LEU A 83 -4.87 -7.16 -9.92
N ASN A 84 -3.67 -7.17 -9.39
CA ASN A 84 -2.69 -8.23 -9.64
C ASN A 84 -3.26 -9.58 -9.17
N TYR A 85 -2.92 -10.66 -9.86
CA TYR A 85 -3.37 -12.01 -9.51
C TYR A 85 -3.03 -12.38 -8.06
N ASP A 86 -1.84 -12.03 -7.61
CA ASP A 86 -1.39 -12.28 -6.24
C ASP A 86 -2.20 -11.49 -5.20
N THR A 87 -2.60 -10.26 -5.49
CA THR A 87 -3.52 -9.48 -4.63
C THR A 87 -4.91 -10.09 -4.62
N THR A 88 -5.40 -10.53 -5.77
CA THR A 88 -6.70 -11.22 -5.87
C THR A 88 -6.69 -12.54 -5.09
N ILE A 89 -5.63 -13.35 -5.21
CA ILE A 89 -5.45 -14.58 -4.46
C ILE A 89 -5.37 -14.30 -2.95
N ALA A 90 -4.53 -13.37 -2.52
CA ALA A 90 -4.41 -13.01 -1.11
C ALA A 90 -5.74 -12.50 -0.52
N THR A 91 -6.50 -11.73 -1.30
CA THR A 91 -7.82 -11.22 -0.92
C THR A 91 -8.84 -12.35 -0.83
N SER A 92 -8.82 -13.29 -1.77
CA SER A 92 -9.72 -14.45 -1.77
C SER A 92 -9.51 -15.32 -0.52
N GLN A 93 -8.27 -15.60 -0.17
CA GLN A 93 -7.92 -16.38 1.02
C GLN A 93 -8.35 -15.69 2.32
N ARG A 94 -8.10 -14.39 2.44
CA ARG A 94 -8.36 -13.64 3.67
C ARG A 94 -9.82 -13.26 3.89
N SER A 95 -10.59 -13.07 2.83
CA SER A 95 -11.91 -12.45 2.91
C SER A 95 -13.05 -13.31 2.33
N PHE A 96 -12.72 -14.28 1.51
CA PHE A 96 -13.71 -15.07 0.76
C PHE A 96 -13.50 -16.59 0.91
N GLY A 97 -12.74 -17.03 1.93
CA GLY A 97 -12.51 -18.44 2.22
C GLY A 97 -11.81 -19.21 1.10
N GLY A 98 -10.98 -18.52 0.30
CA GLY A 98 -10.27 -19.09 -0.84
C GLY A 98 -11.07 -19.11 -2.14
N CYS A 99 -12.32 -18.63 -2.15
CA CYS A 99 -13.13 -18.55 -3.37
C CYS A 99 -12.66 -17.41 -4.25
N TYR A 100 -11.83 -17.75 -5.25
CA TYR A 100 -11.20 -16.79 -6.15
C TYR A 100 -12.22 -15.98 -6.96
N ASP A 101 -13.27 -16.63 -7.48
CA ASP A 101 -14.30 -15.98 -8.30
C ASP A 101 -15.13 -14.93 -7.54
N ARG A 102 -15.04 -14.92 -6.21
CA ARG A 102 -15.70 -13.93 -5.36
C ARG A 102 -14.83 -12.72 -5.05
N ALA A 103 -13.53 -12.78 -5.33
CA ALA A 103 -12.64 -11.67 -5.15
C ALA A 103 -12.85 -10.62 -6.27
N PRO A 104 -12.78 -9.31 -5.96
CA PRO A 104 -12.90 -8.29 -6.99
C PRO A 104 -11.69 -8.34 -7.92
N TYR A 105 -11.92 -8.13 -9.21
CA TYR A 105 -10.87 -8.00 -10.23
C TYR A 105 -10.40 -6.56 -10.40
N GLN A 106 -11.25 -5.60 -10.03
CA GLN A 106 -11.00 -4.19 -10.20
C GLN A 106 -11.28 -3.44 -8.91
N ALA A 107 -10.59 -2.32 -8.73
CA ALA A 107 -10.80 -1.41 -7.62
C ALA A 107 -10.64 0.04 -8.06
N VAL A 108 -11.29 0.96 -7.36
CA VAL A 108 -10.94 2.38 -7.41
C VAL A 108 -9.83 2.61 -6.39
N THR A 109 -8.75 3.24 -6.83
CA THR A 109 -7.62 3.57 -5.95
C THR A 109 -7.25 5.04 -6.07
N ILE A 110 -6.92 5.64 -4.93
CA ILE A 110 -6.23 6.93 -4.91
C ILE A 110 -4.85 6.76 -5.57
N GLY A 111 -4.40 7.77 -6.33
CA GLY A 111 -3.12 7.76 -6.98
C GLY A 111 -1.96 8.22 -6.11
N PHE A 112 -0.74 7.91 -6.53
CA PHE A 112 0.47 8.36 -5.83
C PHE A 112 0.61 9.88 -5.84
N LYS A 113 0.17 10.57 -6.90
CA LYS A 113 0.21 12.03 -6.96
C LYS A 113 -0.37 12.67 -5.70
N SER A 114 -1.56 12.25 -5.29
CA SER A 114 -2.20 12.75 -4.08
C SER A 114 -1.55 12.23 -2.80
N MET A 115 -1.17 10.96 -2.75
CA MET A 115 -0.55 10.37 -1.54
C MET A 115 0.84 10.96 -1.26
N LEU A 116 1.63 11.22 -2.29
CA LEU A 116 3.00 11.78 -2.14
C LEU A 116 2.99 13.29 -1.81
N SER A 117 1.85 13.97 -1.93
CA SER A 117 1.69 15.35 -1.44
C SER A 117 1.62 15.43 0.09
N ALA A 118 1.68 14.29 0.78
CA ALA A 118 1.53 14.24 2.22
C ALA A 118 2.72 14.85 2.97
N ARG A 119 2.42 15.49 4.11
CA ARG A 119 3.45 15.94 5.05
C ARG A 119 4.03 14.74 5.82
N ARG A 120 3.20 13.71 6.06
CA ARG A 120 3.56 12.51 6.83
C ARG A 120 2.95 11.26 6.21
N CYS A 121 3.71 10.16 6.23
CA CYS A 121 3.21 8.83 5.93
C CYS A 121 3.43 7.90 7.13
N VAL A 122 2.38 7.24 7.58
CA VAL A 122 2.44 6.16 8.56
C VAL A 122 2.27 4.84 7.83
N ALA A 123 3.38 4.18 7.51
CA ALA A 123 3.43 2.91 6.81
C ALA A 123 3.21 1.75 7.81
N MET A 124 2.04 1.12 7.74
CA MET A 124 1.66 0.00 8.61
C MET A 124 2.01 -1.34 7.93
N ILE A 125 3.11 -1.95 8.37
CA ILE A 125 3.62 -3.23 7.86
C ILE A 125 3.49 -4.27 8.96
N CYS A 126 2.26 -4.68 9.21
CA CYS A 126 1.91 -5.65 10.23
C CYS A 126 1.28 -6.89 9.57
N THR A 127 0.96 -7.89 10.37
CA THR A 127 0.28 -9.14 9.99
C THR A 127 1.21 -10.33 9.72
N GLY A 128 2.44 -10.27 10.22
CA GLY A 128 3.27 -11.46 10.37
C GLY A 128 4.41 -11.59 9.35
N GLU A 129 5.03 -12.76 9.36
CA GLU A 129 6.32 -13.05 8.71
C GLU A 129 6.32 -12.84 7.19
N TRP A 130 5.19 -13.00 6.51
CA TRP A 130 5.06 -12.83 5.07
C TRP A 130 5.28 -11.40 4.57
N LYS A 131 5.43 -10.43 5.50
CA LYS A 131 5.78 -9.04 5.19
C LYS A 131 7.19 -8.64 5.61
N GLN A 132 8.01 -9.57 6.03
CA GLN A 132 9.39 -9.29 6.44
C GLN A 132 10.22 -8.65 5.33
N THR A 133 10.07 -9.13 4.10
CA THR A 133 10.80 -8.60 2.94
C THR A 133 10.42 -7.16 2.64
N VAL A 134 9.14 -6.85 2.54
CA VAL A 134 8.71 -5.49 2.19
C VAL A 134 9.14 -4.46 3.23
N LEU A 135 9.20 -4.84 4.51
CA LEU A 135 9.74 -3.96 5.55
C LEU A 135 11.20 -3.58 5.27
N ARG A 136 12.03 -4.55 4.91
CA ARG A 136 13.46 -4.30 4.60
C ARG A 136 13.63 -3.50 3.32
N VAL A 137 12.86 -3.82 2.30
CA VAL A 137 12.88 -3.07 1.05
C VAL A 137 12.51 -1.60 1.30
N LEU A 138 11.46 -1.32 2.08
CA LEU A 138 11.11 0.05 2.43
C LEU A 138 12.24 0.78 3.18
N MET A 139 12.94 0.07 4.07
CA MET A 139 13.99 0.69 4.91
C MET A 139 15.29 0.94 4.18
N PHE A 140 15.66 0.10 3.20
CA PHE A 140 17.04 0.04 2.71
C PHE A 140 17.16 0.13 1.18
N SER A 141 16.07 0.07 0.42
CA SER A 141 16.14 0.13 -1.04
C SER A 141 15.90 1.55 -1.57
N GLU A 142 16.48 1.81 -2.72
CA GLU A 142 16.13 2.96 -3.54
C GLU A 142 14.67 2.83 -4.05
N PRO A 143 14.02 3.93 -4.45
CA PRO A 143 12.68 3.90 -5.02
C PRO A 143 12.57 2.97 -6.21
N THR A 144 11.59 2.08 -6.18
CA THR A 144 11.35 1.10 -7.24
C THR A 144 9.87 0.86 -7.50
N LEU A 145 9.51 0.61 -8.76
CA LEU A 145 8.16 0.22 -9.15
C LEU A 145 7.78 -1.18 -8.66
N GLU A 146 8.77 -2.04 -8.38
CA GLU A 146 8.51 -3.37 -7.83
C GLU A 146 7.90 -3.31 -6.43
N TYR A 147 8.31 -2.30 -5.64
CA TYR A 147 7.80 -2.04 -4.30
C TYR A 147 7.37 -0.56 -4.18
N PRO A 148 6.18 -0.20 -4.66
CA PRO A 148 5.76 1.20 -4.76
C PRO A 148 5.80 2.00 -3.45
N VAL A 149 5.69 1.34 -2.29
CA VAL A 149 5.84 1.98 -0.98
C VAL A 149 7.17 2.71 -0.81
N THR A 150 8.23 2.32 -1.56
CA THR A 150 9.55 2.95 -1.53
C THR A 150 9.55 4.39 -2.08
N LEU A 151 8.47 4.81 -2.73
CA LEU A 151 8.30 6.19 -3.19
C LEU A 151 8.06 7.17 -2.02
N PHE A 152 7.47 6.73 -0.92
CA PHE A 152 7.19 7.63 0.21
C PHE A 152 8.44 8.26 0.81
N PRO A 153 9.52 7.53 1.13
CA PRO A 153 10.73 8.15 1.68
C PRO A 153 11.40 9.16 0.74
N LYS A 154 11.17 9.05 -0.56
CA LYS A 154 11.71 10.01 -1.55
C LYS A 154 10.98 11.35 -1.52
N HIS A 155 9.67 11.35 -1.27
CA HIS A 155 8.81 12.51 -1.47
C HIS A 155 8.20 13.08 -0.19
N VAL A 156 7.93 12.22 0.80
CA VAL A 156 7.23 12.61 2.03
C VAL A 156 8.26 12.93 3.12
N PRO A 157 8.22 14.16 3.71
CA PRO A 157 9.22 14.60 4.68
C PRO A 157 9.35 13.73 5.93
N GLU A 158 8.22 13.11 6.37
CA GLU A 158 8.20 12.28 7.56
C GLU A 158 7.55 10.92 7.24
N VAL A 159 8.33 9.85 7.32
CA VAL A 159 7.83 8.48 7.15
C VAL A 159 8.03 7.71 8.45
N ILE A 160 6.90 7.29 9.04
CA ILE A 160 6.87 6.47 10.26
C ILE A 160 6.51 5.04 9.85
N ILE A 161 7.35 4.08 10.23
CA ILE A 161 7.10 2.66 9.96
C ILE A 161 6.58 1.99 11.24
N LEU A 162 5.38 1.42 11.17
CA LEU A 162 4.81 0.61 12.22
C LEU A 162 4.84 -0.86 11.80
N ALA A 163 5.56 -1.68 12.57
CA ALA A 163 5.64 -3.11 12.33
C ALA A 163 5.37 -3.90 13.62
N ASP A 164 4.75 -5.08 13.50
CA ASP A 164 4.68 -6.03 14.60
C ASP A 164 6.00 -6.81 14.76
N LYS A 165 6.15 -7.47 15.90
CA LYS A 165 7.38 -8.22 16.24
C LYS A 165 7.73 -9.28 15.20
N PHE A 166 6.74 -9.98 14.64
CA PHE A 166 6.98 -11.05 13.68
C PHE A 166 7.42 -10.50 12.33
N THR A 167 6.79 -9.42 11.88
CA THR A 167 7.21 -8.70 10.67
C THR A 167 8.61 -8.09 10.82
N ALA A 168 8.96 -7.58 12.00
CA ALA A 168 10.26 -6.97 12.27
C ALA A 168 11.40 -8.00 12.36
N THR A 169 11.11 -9.23 12.75
CA THR A 169 12.11 -10.31 12.88
C THR A 169 12.35 -10.96 11.52
N HIS A 170 13.60 -11.11 11.12
CA HIS A 170 13.97 -11.80 9.86
C HIS A 170 14.79 -13.05 10.17
N PRO A 171 14.62 -14.17 9.42
CA PRO A 171 15.38 -15.38 9.63
C PRO A 171 16.90 -15.17 9.67
N MET A 172 17.44 -14.34 8.80
CA MET A 172 18.87 -14.01 8.79
C MET A 172 19.35 -13.32 10.08
N SER A 173 18.51 -12.50 10.71
CA SER A 173 18.87 -11.85 11.98
C SER A 173 18.81 -12.81 13.18
N LYS A 174 18.18 -13.95 13.02
CA LYS A 174 18.17 -15.05 14.00
C LYS A 174 19.31 -16.05 13.79
N GLY A 175 20.13 -15.88 12.76
CA GLY A 175 21.15 -16.86 12.38
C GLY A 175 20.60 -18.16 11.80
N GLU A 176 19.31 -18.20 11.43
CA GLU A 176 18.66 -19.39 10.86
C GLU A 176 19.05 -19.64 9.40
N ILE A 177 19.47 -18.58 8.70
CA ILE A 177 19.94 -18.66 7.31
C ILE A 177 21.33 -18.02 7.24
N VAL A 178 22.31 -18.82 6.98
CA VAL A 178 23.68 -18.37 6.68
C VAL A 178 23.89 -18.51 5.20
N LEU A 179 23.99 -17.40 4.49
CA LEU A 179 24.39 -17.38 3.08
C LEU A 179 25.91 -17.53 3.03
N SER A 180 26.40 -18.75 2.86
CA SER A 180 27.80 -19.04 2.58
C SER A 180 27.95 -19.52 1.15
N ALA A 181 29.11 -19.30 0.54
CA ALA A 181 29.43 -19.80 -0.80
C ALA A 181 29.28 -21.34 -0.91
N GLU A 182 29.46 -22.04 0.20
CA GLU A 182 29.32 -23.51 0.29
C GLU A 182 27.85 -23.99 0.20
N ASN A 183 26.87 -23.12 0.44
CA ASN A 183 25.45 -23.46 0.38
C ASN A 183 24.82 -23.20 -0.99
N THR A 184 25.51 -22.54 -1.89
CA THR A 184 25.01 -22.24 -3.24
C THR A 184 25.08 -23.43 -4.20
N ASP A 185 25.90 -24.45 -3.88
CA ASP A 185 26.11 -25.62 -4.75
C ASP A 185 25.14 -26.79 -4.44
N LYS A 186 24.17 -26.60 -3.53
CA LYS A 186 23.24 -27.68 -3.09
C LYS A 186 21.79 -27.51 -3.52
N HIS A 187 21.50 -26.62 -4.46
CA HIS A 187 20.15 -26.44 -5.01
C HIS A 187 20.14 -26.54 -6.53
#